data_df18e043d35bd99313230e0184cfbda0
#
_entry.id   df18e043d35bd99313230e0184cfbda0
#
_cell.length_a   1.000
_cell.length_b   1.000
_cell.length_c   1.000
_cell.angle_alpha   90.00
_cell.angle_beta   90.00
_cell.angle_gamma   90.00
#
_symmetry.space_group_name_H-M   'P 1'
#
loop_
_entity.id
_entity.type
_entity.pdbx_description
1 polymer ?
#
loop_
_entity_poly.entity_id
_entity_poly.type
_entity_poly.pdbx_seq_one_letter_code
_entity_poly.pdbx_strand_id
1 'polypeptide(L)'
;MTLKIINKSNNPLPRYESAQAAGMDIRCNIEEPITLQPMERRLIPTGLFIELPAGYEAQIRPRSGLALKRGLTVLNTPGTIDADYRGEVGVILINLSGEAQTIEPSERICQMVIAKHETPEVVEVTELSDTERGAGGFGHSGRR
;
A
#
# COMPACT_ATOMS: atom_id res chain seq x y z
N MET A 1 16.54 -13.08 1.50
CA MET A 1 16.31 -11.64 1.68
C MET A 1 15.75 -11.41 3.09
N THR A 2 16.09 -10.29 3.70
CA THR A 2 15.62 -9.94 5.05
C THR A 2 14.99 -8.54 5.03
N LEU A 3 13.79 -8.42 5.57
CA LEU A 3 13.16 -7.15 5.90
C LEU A 3 13.50 -6.82 7.36
N LYS A 4 14.20 -5.70 7.59
CA LYS A 4 14.49 -5.23 8.95
C LYS A 4 13.41 -4.23 9.36
N ILE A 5 12.93 -4.34 10.60
CA ILE A 5 11.85 -3.50 11.12
C ILE A 5 12.23 -2.97 12.50
N ILE A 6 12.11 -1.65 12.69
CA ILE A 6 12.00 -1.05 14.03
C ILE A 6 10.51 -0.90 14.32
N ASN A 7 10.06 -1.49 15.42
CA ASN A 7 8.68 -1.40 15.87
C ASN A 7 8.60 -0.51 17.11
N LYS A 8 8.02 0.68 16.96
CA LYS A 8 7.76 1.63 18.05
C LYS A 8 6.29 1.60 18.50
N SER A 9 5.51 0.63 18.02
CA SER A 9 4.12 0.41 18.45
C SER A 9 4.05 -0.64 19.56
N ASN A 10 2.89 -0.78 20.17
CA ASN A 10 2.56 -1.88 21.07
C ASN A 10 2.01 -3.11 20.34
N ASN A 11 1.94 -3.06 19.01
CA ASN A 11 1.47 -4.17 18.19
C ASN A 11 2.58 -5.22 17.98
N PRO A 12 2.22 -6.49 17.74
CA PRO A 12 3.21 -7.48 17.31
C PRO A 12 3.81 -7.11 15.95
N LEU A 13 4.98 -7.64 15.63
CA LEU A 13 5.57 -7.52 14.31
C LEU A 13 4.60 -8.07 13.24
N PRO A 14 4.53 -7.43 12.06
CA PRO A 14 3.81 -7.99 10.92
C PRO A 14 4.33 -9.38 10.57
N ARG A 15 3.43 -10.25 10.15
CA ARG A 15 3.78 -11.61 9.72
C ARG A 15 2.91 -12.06 8.57
N TYR A 16 3.39 -13.03 7.83
CA TYR A 16 2.61 -13.75 6.85
C TYR A 16 1.70 -14.76 7.57
N GLU A 17 0.41 -14.68 7.34
CA GLU A 17 -0.57 -15.54 8.02
C GLU A 17 -0.58 -16.98 7.43
N SER A 18 -0.03 -17.19 6.25
CA SER A 18 0.16 -18.50 5.63
C SER A 18 1.50 -18.56 4.89
N ALA A 19 1.98 -19.78 4.62
CA ALA A 19 3.27 -19.99 3.94
C ALA A 19 3.34 -19.42 2.51
N GLN A 20 2.20 -19.19 1.87
CA GLN A 20 2.11 -18.64 0.52
C GLN A 20 1.45 -17.25 0.46
N ALA A 21 1.26 -16.61 1.61
CA ALA A 21 0.74 -15.26 1.63
C ALA A 21 1.72 -14.29 0.97
N ALA A 22 1.24 -13.43 0.08
CA ALA A 22 2.03 -12.38 -0.55
C ALA A 22 2.14 -11.12 0.31
N GLY A 23 1.17 -10.87 1.18
CA GLY A 23 1.09 -9.68 2.02
C GLY A 23 1.09 -10.00 3.51
N MET A 24 1.57 -9.05 4.28
CA MET A 24 1.50 -9.02 5.74
C MET A 24 0.49 -7.95 6.16
N ASP A 25 -0.44 -8.28 7.05
CA ASP A 25 -1.35 -7.27 7.60
C ASP A 25 -0.60 -6.28 8.49
N ILE A 26 -0.91 -5.00 8.32
CA ILE A 26 -0.34 -3.89 9.07
C ILE A 26 -1.42 -3.29 9.97
N ARG A 27 -1.07 -3.14 11.25
CA ARG A 27 -1.95 -2.56 12.27
C ARG A 27 -1.68 -1.07 12.43
N CYS A 28 -2.72 -0.31 12.74
CA CYS A 28 -2.56 1.07 13.13
C CYS A 28 -1.95 1.19 14.53
N ASN A 29 -1.19 2.27 14.74
CA ASN A 29 -0.62 2.66 16.02
C ASN A 29 -1.28 3.95 16.50
N ILE A 30 -2.50 3.83 17.02
CA ILE A 30 -3.28 4.93 17.57
C ILE A 30 -3.72 4.58 18.99
N GLU A 31 -3.85 5.57 19.84
CA GLU A 31 -4.30 5.38 21.23
C GLU A 31 -5.82 5.48 21.35
N GLU A 32 -6.42 6.40 20.59
CA GLU A 32 -7.85 6.65 20.55
C GLU A 32 -8.44 6.28 19.20
N PRO A 33 -9.71 5.83 19.14
CA PRO A 33 -10.39 5.59 17.88
C PRO A 33 -10.39 6.83 16.98
N ILE A 34 -10.25 6.59 15.67
CA ILE A 34 -10.32 7.62 14.64
C ILE A 34 -11.57 7.38 13.79
N THR A 35 -12.43 8.38 13.69
CA THR A 35 -13.61 8.32 12.83
C THR A 35 -13.37 9.12 11.55
N LEU A 36 -13.56 8.45 10.40
CA LEU A 36 -13.51 9.07 9.08
C LEU A 36 -14.93 9.27 8.55
N GLN A 37 -15.28 10.50 8.25
CA GLN A 37 -16.53 10.82 7.55
C GLN A 37 -16.46 10.36 6.09
N PRO A 38 -17.59 10.22 5.37
CA PRO A 38 -17.56 9.93 3.93
C PRO A 38 -16.63 10.89 3.18
N MET A 39 -15.77 10.34 2.32
CA MET A 39 -14.74 11.04 1.54
C MET A 39 -13.60 11.65 2.36
N GLU A 40 -13.58 11.50 3.66
CA GLU A 40 -12.47 11.93 4.50
C GLU A 40 -11.28 11.00 4.35
N ARG A 41 -10.08 11.58 4.19
CA ARG A 41 -8.80 10.89 4.22
C ARG A 41 -7.98 11.32 5.41
N ARG A 42 -7.17 10.40 5.93
CA ARG A 42 -6.25 10.68 7.04
C ARG A 42 -5.01 9.80 6.96
N LEU A 43 -3.88 10.38 7.33
CA LEU A 43 -2.65 9.61 7.53
C LEU A 43 -2.72 8.90 8.87
N ILE A 44 -2.66 7.57 8.82
CA ILE A 44 -2.71 6.70 10.00
C ILE A 44 -1.30 6.18 10.30
N PRO A 45 -0.76 6.43 11.50
CA PRO A 45 0.56 5.94 11.87
C PRO A 45 0.54 4.42 12.12
N THR A 46 1.67 3.76 11.89
CA THR A 46 1.87 2.33 12.17
C THR A 46 2.91 2.06 13.25
N GLY A 47 3.75 3.04 13.58
CA GLY A 47 4.89 2.86 14.47
C GLY A 47 6.02 2.01 13.89
N LEU A 48 5.95 1.67 12.59
CA LEU A 48 6.93 0.83 11.91
C LEU A 48 7.88 1.66 11.05
N PHE A 49 9.16 1.30 11.13
CA PHE A 49 10.23 1.86 10.28
C PHE A 49 10.93 0.66 9.65
N ILE A 50 11.15 0.68 8.34
CA ILE A 50 11.65 -0.48 7.61
C ILE A 50 12.93 -0.18 6.84
N GLU A 51 13.70 -1.24 6.61
CA GLU A 51 14.86 -1.23 5.73
C GLU A 51 14.79 -2.44 4.80
N LEU A 52 14.78 -2.19 3.51
CA LEU A 52 14.78 -3.20 2.45
C LEU A 52 16.13 -3.24 1.74
N PRO A 53 16.55 -4.39 1.19
CA PRO A 53 17.68 -4.43 0.28
C PRO A 53 17.40 -3.61 -0.98
N ALA A 54 18.45 -3.07 -1.60
CA ALA A 54 18.35 -2.42 -2.90
C ALA A 54 17.70 -3.33 -3.95
N GLY A 55 16.89 -2.77 -4.84
CA GLY A 55 16.14 -3.50 -5.86
C GLY A 55 14.79 -4.04 -5.38
N TYR A 56 14.39 -3.71 -4.15
CA TYR A 56 13.07 -4.06 -3.60
C TYR A 56 12.33 -2.82 -3.13
N GLU A 57 11.01 -2.90 -3.17
CA GLU A 57 10.09 -1.92 -2.62
C GLU A 57 9.09 -2.59 -1.67
N ALA A 58 8.51 -1.84 -0.75
CA ALA A 58 7.31 -2.26 -0.05
C ALA A 58 6.10 -1.54 -0.65
N GLN A 59 5.04 -2.28 -0.94
CA GLN A 59 3.78 -1.74 -1.43
C GLN A 59 2.72 -1.81 -0.33
N ILE A 60 2.09 -0.69 -0.04
CA ILE A 60 0.94 -0.62 0.85
C ILE A 60 -0.32 -0.74 0.02
N ARG A 61 -1.07 -1.81 0.28
CA ARG A 61 -2.30 -2.17 -0.44
C ARG A 61 -3.47 -2.26 0.53
N PRO A 62 -4.71 -2.01 0.07
CA PRO A 62 -5.89 -2.18 0.92
C PRO A 62 -6.12 -3.65 1.27
N ARG A 63 -6.92 -3.87 2.32
CA ARG A 63 -7.46 -5.18 2.66
C ARG A 63 -8.83 -5.34 2.02
N SER A 64 -9.05 -6.47 1.36
CA SER A 64 -10.31 -6.76 0.65
C SER A 64 -11.54 -6.69 1.55
N GLY A 65 -11.42 -7.19 2.78
CA GLY A 65 -12.52 -7.17 3.75
C GLY A 65 -12.94 -5.76 4.17
N LEU A 66 -11.98 -4.86 4.40
CA LEU A 66 -12.27 -3.45 4.71
C LEU A 66 -12.87 -2.73 3.51
N ALA A 67 -12.32 -2.96 2.31
CA ALA A 67 -12.82 -2.36 1.09
C ALA A 67 -14.28 -2.76 0.83
N LEU A 68 -14.59 -4.05 0.88
CA LEU A 68 -15.92 -4.56 0.57
C LEU A 68 -16.96 -4.19 1.63
N LYS A 69 -16.63 -4.39 2.91
CA LYS A 69 -17.60 -4.27 4.00
C LYS A 69 -17.75 -2.86 4.55
N ARG A 70 -16.70 -2.04 4.45
CA ARG A 70 -16.65 -0.73 5.09
C ARG A 70 -16.31 0.42 4.14
N GLY A 71 -16.00 0.13 2.87
CA GLY A 71 -15.60 1.15 1.90
C GLY A 71 -14.29 1.85 2.26
N LEU A 72 -13.47 1.27 3.15
CA LEU A 72 -12.17 1.81 3.53
C LEU A 72 -11.09 1.27 2.60
N THR A 73 -10.26 2.16 2.09
CA THR A 73 -9.15 1.80 1.21
C THR A 73 -7.94 2.71 1.46
N VAL A 74 -6.81 2.36 0.86
CA VAL A 74 -5.61 3.18 0.83
C VAL A 74 -5.71 4.11 -0.38
N LEU A 75 -5.73 5.42 -0.14
CA LEU A 75 -6.01 6.41 -1.19
C LEU A 75 -5.00 6.37 -2.35
N ASN A 76 -3.71 6.23 -2.05
CA ASN A 76 -2.62 6.19 -3.03
C ASN A 76 -2.21 4.76 -3.41
N THR A 77 -3.15 3.82 -3.36
CA THR A 77 -2.83 2.40 -3.61
C THR A 77 -2.40 2.12 -5.06
N PRO A 78 -1.35 1.30 -5.27
CA PRO A 78 -0.43 0.80 -4.28
C PRO A 78 0.53 1.88 -3.77
N GLY A 79 0.56 2.11 -2.46
CA GLY A 79 1.53 3.03 -1.85
C GLY A 79 2.95 2.49 -2.02
N THR A 80 3.90 3.32 -2.44
CA THR A 80 5.28 2.92 -2.68
C THR A 80 6.16 3.33 -1.52
N ILE A 81 6.93 2.38 -0.97
CA ILE A 81 7.97 2.64 0.02
C ILE A 81 9.30 2.18 -0.57
N ASP A 82 10.18 3.14 -0.83
CA ASP A 82 11.50 2.89 -1.40
C ASP A 82 12.44 2.20 -0.40
N ALA A 83 13.41 1.46 -0.89
CA ALA A 83 14.36 0.73 -0.06
C ALA A 83 15.19 1.64 0.87
N ASP A 84 15.42 2.88 0.47
CA ASP A 84 16.20 3.89 1.22
C ASP A 84 15.33 4.82 2.10
N TYR A 85 14.01 4.67 2.10
CA TYR A 85 13.15 5.42 3.01
C TYR A 85 13.35 4.93 4.45
N ARG A 86 13.60 5.86 5.37
CA ARG A 86 13.85 5.56 6.81
C ARG A 86 12.82 6.19 7.74
N GLY A 87 11.80 6.85 7.19
CA GLY A 87 10.71 7.41 7.97
C GLY A 87 9.71 6.35 8.43
N GLU A 88 8.76 6.78 9.24
CA GLU A 88 7.65 5.92 9.67
C GLU A 88 6.77 5.52 8.49
N VAL A 89 6.38 4.27 8.45
CA VAL A 89 5.36 3.79 7.52
C VAL A 89 4.01 4.35 7.93
N GLY A 90 3.52 5.31 7.16
CA GLY A 90 2.19 5.90 7.32
C GLY A 90 1.22 5.39 6.26
N VAL A 91 -0.04 5.23 6.62
CA VAL A 91 -1.08 4.72 5.73
C VAL A 91 -2.14 5.78 5.50
N ILE A 92 -2.33 6.21 4.26
CA ILE A 92 -3.37 7.19 3.91
C ILE A 92 -4.68 6.43 3.67
N LEU A 93 -5.54 6.38 4.67
CA LEU A 93 -6.87 5.79 4.54
C LEU A 93 -7.88 6.83 4.05
N ILE A 94 -8.80 6.39 3.21
CA ILE A 94 -9.97 7.15 2.78
C ILE A 94 -11.23 6.31 2.99
N ASN A 95 -12.30 6.98 3.41
CA ASN A 95 -13.64 6.39 3.52
C ASN A 95 -14.45 6.71 2.26
N LEU A 96 -14.66 5.71 1.42
CA LEU A 96 -15.49 5.80 0.21
C LEU A 96 -16.91 5.26 0.41
N SER A 97 -17.30 4.97 1.66
CA SER A 97 -18.68 4.60 1.98
C SER A 97 -19.56 5.84 2.20
N GLY A 98 -20.87 5.63 2.28
CA GLY A 98 -21.85 6.69 2.62
C GLY A 98 -22.03 6.95 4.11
N GLU A 99 -21.27 6.26 4.98
CA GLU A 99 -21.40 6.32 6.42
C GLU A 99 -20.06 6.60 7.10
N ALA A 100 -20.08 7.19 8.30
CA ALA A 100 -18.87 7.33 9.10
C ALA A 100 -18.28 5.96 9.44
N GLN A 101 -16.97 5.83 9.35
CA GLN A 101 -16.22 4.61 9.67
C GLN A 101 -15.22 4.89 10.78
N THR A 102 -15.21 4.07 11.81
CA THR A 102 -14.30 4.20 12.95
C THR A 102 -13.21 3.15 12.89
N ILE A 103 -11.96 3.60 13.00
CA ILE A 103 -10.77 2.76 13.13
C ILE A 103 -10.45 2.65 14.61
N GLU A 104 -10.38 1.42 15.09
CA GLU A 104 -10.03 1.13 16.49
C GLU A 104 -8.51 0.97 16.66
N PRO A 105 -7.96 1.23 17.86
CA PRO A 105 -6.57 0.95 18.16
C PRO A 105 -6.18 -0.50 17.81
N SER A 106 -4.99 -0.68 17.25
CA SER A 106 -4.45 -1.98 16.83
C SER A 106 -5.23 -2.70 15.72
N GLU A 107 -6.17 -2.05 15.06
CA GLU A 107 -6.90 -2.61 13.93
C GLU A 107 -5.97 -2.81 12.73
N ARG A 108 -6.18 -3.90 11.98
CA ARG A 108 -5.47 -4.16 10.72
C ARG A 108 -6.08 -3.31 9.63
N ILE A 109 -5.34 -2.31 9.15
CA ILE A 109 -5.87 -1.27 8.23
C ILE A 109 -5.41 -1.42 6.78
N CYS A 110 -4.36 -2.17 6.54
CA CYS A 110 -3.83 -2.41 5.20
C CYS A 110 -2.97 -3.67 5.20
N GLN A 111 -2.39 -4.00 4.05
CA GLN A 111 -1.38 -5.04 3.93
C GLN A 111 -0.14 -4.49 3.23
N MET A 112 1.02 -5.02 3.58
CA MET A 112 2.31 -4.72 2.98
C MET A 112 2.77 -5.89 2.13
N VAL A 113 3.13 -5.63 0.89
CA VAL A 113 3.70 -6.60 -0.04
C VAL A 113 5.11 -6.16 -0.42
N ILE A 114 6.09 -7.05 -0.29
CA ILE A 114 7.47 -6.80 -0.72
C ILE A 114 7.60 -7.26 -2.17
N ALA A 115 8.04 -6.37 -3.04
CA ALA A 115 8.19 -6.63 -4.46
C ALA A 115 9.58 -6.23 -4.95
N LYS A 116 10.09 -6.99 -5.91
CA LYS A 116 11.29 -6.63 -6.68
C LYS A 116 10.91 -5.61 -7.74
N HIS A 117 11.80 -4.65 -8.01
CA HIS A 117 11.60 -3.66 -9.07
C HIS A 117 12.85 -3.44 -9.90
N GLU A 118 12.65 -2.88 -11.07
CA GLU A 118 13.71 -2.41 -11.94
C GLU A 118 13.81 -0.88 -11.85
N THR A 119 15.03 -0.37 -12.01
CA THR A 119 15.30 1.08 -12.09
C THR A 119 16.06 1.34 -13.38
N PRO A 120 15.36 1.38 -14.54
CA PRO A 120 16.03 1.57 -15.83
C PRO A 120 16.58 2.99 -15.97
N GLU A 121 17.64 3.11 -16.75
CA GLU A 121 18.11 4.40 -17.23
C GLU A 121 17.04 5.00 -18.17
N VAL A 122 16.69 6.27 -17.92
CA VAL A 122 15.74 7.00 -18.77
C VAL A 122 16.53 7.77 -19.83
N VAL A 123 16.29 7.44 -21.10
CA VAL A 123 16.93 8.07 -22.25
C VAL A 123 15.89 8.73 -23.12
N GLU A 124 16.07 10.03 -23.41
CA GLU A 124 15.24 10.75 -24.37
C GLU A 124 15.61 10.32 -25.81
N VAL A 125 14.60 9.95 -26.57
CA VAL A 125 14.76 9.58 -27.99
C VAL A 125 13.73 10.31 -28.83
N THR A 126 13.99 10.42 -30.14
CA THR A 126 13.06 11.07 -31.09
C THR A 126 12.09 10.09 -31.72
N GLU A 127 12.38 8.79 -31.66
CA GLU A 127 11.57 7.74 -32.27
C GLU A 127 11.51 6.51 -31.36
N LEU A 128 10.36 5.84 -31.38
CA LEU A 128 10.17 4.52 -30.76
C LEU A 128 10.02 3.46 -31.86
N SER A 129 10.32 2.23 -31.55
CA SER A 129 10.13 1.11 -32.50
C SER A 129 8.64 0.92 -32.82
N ASP A 130 8.36 0.52 -34.07
CA ASP A 130 7.00 0.19 -34.48
C ASP A 130 6.52 -1.12 -33.86
N THR A 131 5.20 -1.19 -33.61
CA THR A 131 4.54 -2.40 -33.16
C THR A 131 3.21 -2.57 -33.89
N GLU A 132 2.71 -3.82 -33.97
CA GLU A 132 1.39 -4.10 -34.55
C GLU A 132 0.26 -3.34 -33.86
N ARG A 133 0.34 -3.15 -32.53
CA ARG A 133 -0.62 -2.40 -31.75
C ARG A 133 -0.55 -0.89 -32.03
N GLY A 134 0.64 -0.35 -32.28
CA GLY A 134 0.86 1.09 -32.46
C GLY A 134 0.37 1.89 -31.26
N ALA A 135 -0.37 2.97 -31.52
CA ALA A 135 -0.91 3.88 -30.50
C ALA A 135 -2.26 3.43 -29.92
N GLY A 136 -2.74 2.23 -30.22
CA GLY A 136 -4.03 1.72 -29.73
C GLY A 136 -4.09 1.59 -28.21
N GLY A 137 -5.02 2.29 -27.57
CA GLY A 137 -5.26 2.27 -26.13
C GLY A 137 -6.73 2.57 -25.82
N PHE A 138 -7.05 2.78 -24.53
CA PHE A 138 -8.37 3.21 -24.05
C PHE A 138 -9.54 2.38 -24.62
N GLY A 139 -9.42 1.05 -24.55
CA GLY A 139 -10.45 0.13 -25.05
C GLY A 139 -10.18 -0.40 -26.45
N HIS A 140 -8.93 -0.32 -26.92
CA HIS A 140 -8.49 -0.87 -28.22
C HIS A 140 -8.88 -2.34 -28.43
N SER A 141 -8.87 -3.16 -27.39
CA SER A 141 -9.28 -4.58 -27.43
C SER A 141 -10.79 -4.80 -27.40
N GLY A 142 -11.61 -3.73 -27.32
CA GLY A 142 -13.07 -3.79 -27.24
C GLY A 142 -13.60 -4.16 -25.85
N ARG A 143 -14.93 -4.22 -25.74
CA ARG A 143 -15.63 -4.52 -24.47
C ARG A 143 -15.96 -6.01 -24.32
N ARG A 144 -15.92 -6.81 -25.40
CA ARG A 144 -16.22 -8.26 -25.45
C ARG A 144 -15.31 -8.95 -26.44
#